data_ca776c47fdfc168d0f9b0f178aa05ad8
#
_entry.id   ca776c47fdfc168d0f9b0f178aa05ad8
#
_cell.length_a   1.000
_cell.length_b   1.000
_cell.length_c   1.000
_cell.angle_alpha   90.00
_cell.angle_beta   90.00
_cell.angle_gamma   90.00
#
_symmetry.space_group_name_H-M   'P 1'
#
loop_
_entity.id
_entity.type
_entity.pdbx_description
1 polymer ?
#
loop_
_entity_poly.entity_id
_entity_poly.type
_entity_poly.pdbx_seq_one_letter_code
_entity_poly.pdbx_strand_id
1 'polypeptide(L)'
;MSEGTLPPGPTWPAAVQALAWWSRPVPFMERCRARYGKRYTIKMVGTPPFVTISDPDEVKQIFQAPPDVLHPGEGAIVLEPVVGRHSLILLDEDVHLEQRRLMLPAFHGERMKRLTGLMTQIIEQEVESWSAGETIRLHPRMQALTLEIILRAVFGIHAEDERLVALRRNLTEILEFGTAPASLVPQLRRGRRWNGFVRLREETDALIFDVIEERRATNGDREDVLAMLLTARHEDGTPMSRRELRDELMTLLVAGHETTASQLAWTFERLTRTPRVLRRLTEAVDAGDDAYVDATVNESLRHRPVLPIAEPRLVKKPVEIGGWTYPEGVALTCNAYLMHHDRDLYDAPYEFRPERFVDEQPGTYTWIPFGGGRRRCIGASFAQLEMRLVLRAVLERYEPAPDSPAPETTRRRAITYTPSRGASTRITARRRSGVRADPVLV
;
A
#
# COMPACT_ATOMS: atom_id res chain seq x y z
N MET A 1 7.53 -15.39 -37.63
CA MET A 1 6.76 -14.81 -36.53
C MET A 1 6.01 -15.95 -35.88
N SER A 2 6.48 -16.46 -34.75
CA SER A 2 5.84 -17.58 -34.04
C SER A 2 4.62 -17.04 -33.30
N GLU A 3 3.42 -17.47 -33.71
CA GLU A 3 2.19 -17.24 -32.94
C GLU A 3 2.43 -17.58 -31.47
N GLY A 4 2.48 -16.56 -30.64
CA GLY A 4 2.01 -16.52 -29.25
C GLY A 4 2.43 -17.59 -28.23
N THR A 5 3.66 -18.11 -28.26
CA THR A 5 4.12 -18.87 -27.08
C THR A 5 4.51 -17.91 -25.98
N LEU A 6 3.75 -17.94 -24.86
CA LEU A 6 4.09 -17.12 -23.67
C LEU A 6 5.48 -17.51 -23.12
N PRO A 7 6.15 -16.61 -22.39
CA PRO A 7 7.40 -16.90 -21.69
C PRO A 7 7.31 -18.19 -20.87
N PRO A 8 8.41 -18.95 -20.74
CA PRO A 8 8.40 -20.20 -19.98
C PRO A 8 8.02 -19.97 -18.52
N GLY A 9 7.48 -20.99 -17.87
CA GLY A 9 7.08 -20.92 -16.47
C GLY A 9 6.85 -22.30 -15.87
N PRO A 10 6.40 -22.38 -14.60
CA PRO A 10 6.10 -23.65 -13.96
C PRO A 10 5.11 -24.48 -14.78
N THR A 11 5.43 -25.76 -14.98
CA THR A 11 4.56 -26.72 -15.69
C THR A 11 3.55 -27.40 -14.76
N TRP A 12 3.57 -27.08 -13.48
CA TRP A 12 2.64 -27.62 -12.48
C TRP A 12 1.19 -27.25 -12.81
N PRO A 13 0.21 -28.05 -12.35
CA PRO A 13 -1.20 -27.66 -12.46
C PRO A 13 -1.46 -26.28 -11.86
N ALA A 14 -2.37 -25.50 -12.46
CA ALA A 14 -2.70 -24.13 -12.02
C ALA A 14 -3.06 -24.04 -10.53
N ALA A 15 -3.77 -25.05 -9.99
CA ALA A 15 -4.11 -25.11 -8.57
C ALA A 15 -2.87 -25.22 -7.66
N VAL A 16 -1.84 -25.96 -8.09
CA VAL A 16 -0.58 -26.10 -7.33
C VAL A 16 0.21 -24.79 -7.36
N GLN A 17 0.25 -24.13 -8.53
CA GLN A 17 0.86 -22.80 -8.65
C GLN A 17 0.15 -21.77 -7.77
N ALA A 18 -1.19 -21.76 -7.77
CA ALA A 18 -1.98 -20.90 -6.92
C ALA A 18 -1.73 -21.15 -5.41
N LEU A 19 -1.64 -22.43 -5.01
CA LEU A 19 -1.32 -22.81 -3.62
C LEU A 19 0.09 -22.36 -3.22
N ALA A 20 1.09 -22.56 -4.08
CA ALA A 20 2.47 -22.12 -3.82
C ALA A 20 2.57 -20.58 -3.74
N TRP A 21 1.92 -19.89 -4.67
CA TRP A 21 1.79 -18.44 -4.67
C TRP A 21 1.09 -17.89 -3.42
N TRP A 22 0.10 -18.61 -2.89
CA TRP A 22 -0.62 -18.19 -1.71
C TRP A 22 0.16 -18.47 -0.42
N SER A 23 0.68 -19.68 -0.25
CA SER A 23 1.27 -20.15 1.00
C SER A 23 2.71 -19.65 1.23
N ARG A 24 3.51 -19.56 0.16
CA ARG A 24 4.93 -19.19 0.18
C ARG A 24 5.28 -18.27 -0.98
N PRO A 25 4.70 -17.05 -1.02
CA PRO A 25 4.80 -16.18 -2.20
C PRO A 25 6.24 -15.79 -2.54
N VAL A 26 7.03 -15.34 -1.56
CA VAL A 26 8.41 -14.90 -1.79
C VAL A 26 9.30 -16.06 -2.28
N PRO A 27 9.39 -17.20 -1.59
CA PRO A 27 10.16 -18.34 -2.09
C PRO A 27 9.70 -18.85 -3.46
N PHE A 28 8.40 -18.75 -3.77
CA PHE A 28 7.88 -19.14 -5.08
C PHE A 28 8.39 -18.21 -6.19
N MET A 29 8.29 -16.89 -5.99
CA MET A 29 8.77 -15.88 -6.95
C MET A 29 10.28 -16.00 -7.18
N GLU A 30 11.08 -16.13 -6.12
CA GLU A 30 12.54 -16.28 -6.20
C GLU A 30 12.94 -17.55 -6.95
N ARG A 31 12.26 -18.67 -6.68
CA ARG A 31 12.48 -19.93 -7.40
C ARG A 31 12.14 -19.80 -8.90
N CYS A 32 11.04 -19.15 -9.22
CA CYS A 32 10.65 -18.90 -10.61
C CYS A 32 11.71 -18.03 -11.31
N ARG A 33 12.16 -16.94 -10.69
CA ARG A 33 13.22 -16.10 -11.22
C ARG A 33 14.53 -16.85 -11.43
N ALA A 34 14.96 -17.63 -10.43
CA ALA A 34 16.20 -18.41 -10.54
C ALA A 34 16.16 -19.43 -11.70
N ARG A 35 14.98 -19.98 -12.01
CA ARG A 35 14.82 -20.99 -13.06
C ARG A 35 14.54 -20.43 -14.45
N TYR A 36 13.75 -19.34 -14.54
CA TYR A 36 13.22 -18.82 -15.80
C TYR A 36 13.76 -17.42 -16.15
N GLY A 37 14.51 -16.78 -15.27
CA GLY A 37 15.04 -15.44 -15.48
C GLY A 37 14.07 -14.32 -15.06
N LYS A 38 14.29 -13.11 -15.62
CA LYS A 38 13.55 -11.88 -15.26
C LYS A 38 12.10 -11.87 -15.79
N ARG A 39 11.72 -12.85 -16.60
CA ARG A 39 10.41 -12.96 -17.24
C ARG A 39 9.92 -14.41 -17.19
N TYR A 40 8.73 -14.64 -16.67
CA TYR A 40 8.13 -15.98 -16.62
C TYR A 40 6.61 -15.92 -16.51
N THR A 41 5.92 -17.01 -16.93
CA THR A 41 4.46 -17.12 -16.91
C THR A 41 3.99 -17.96 -15.72
N ILE A 42 2.98 -17.47 -14.99
CA ILE A 42 2.28 -18.21 -13.94
C ILE A 42 0.83 -18.44 -14.39
N LYS A 43 0.29 -19.61 -14.12
CA LYS A 43 -1.10 -19.97 -14.39
C LYS A 43 -1.82 -20.17 -13.05
N MET A 44 -2.91 -19.44 -12.84
CA MET A 44 -3.77 -19.61 -11.66
C MET A 44 -5.18 -19.96 -12.09
N VAL A 45 -5.92 -20.65 -11.20
CA VAL A 45 -7.28 -21.10 -11.50
C VAL A 45 -8.22 -19.90 -11.66
N GLY A 46 -8.96 -19.87 -12.76
CA GLY A 46 -10.00 -18.86 -13.00
C GLY A 46 -9.51 -17.46 -13.35
N THR A 47 -8.23 -17.34 -13.70
CA THR A 47 -7.64 -16.05 -14.11
C THR A 47 -6.92 -16.19 -15.46
N PRO A 48 -6.67 -15.08 -16.18
CA PRO A 48 -5.75 -15.06 -17.29
C PRO A 48 -4.36 -15.56 -16.90
N PRO A 49 -3.51 -16.01 -17.86
CA PRO A 49 -2.10 -16.21 -17.59
C PRO A 49 -1.44 -14.91 -17.14
N PHE A 50 -0.64 -14.98 -16.06
CA PHE A 50 0.15 -13.86 -15.59
C PHE A 50 1.59 -13.98 -16.08
N VAL A 51 2.06 -12.99 -16.84
CA VAL A 51 3.47 -12.86 -17.17
C VAL A 51 4.12 -11.93 -16.16
N THR A 52 5.00 -12.48 -15.34
CA THR A 52 5.75 -11.72 -14.32
C THR A 52 7.03 -11.19 -14.94
N ILE A 53 7.26 -9.90 -14.81
CA ILE A 53 8.38 -9.16 -15.40
C ILE A 53 9.11 -8.39 -14.30
N SER A 54 10.44 -8.47 -14.26
CA SER A 54 11.30 -7.77 -13.31
C SER A 54 12.51 -7.12 -13.96
N ASP A 55 12.49 -6.94 -15.28
CA ASP A 55 13.48 -6.17 -16.02
C ASP A 55 13.06 -4.69 -16.08
N PRO A 56 13.94 -3.72 -15.74
CA PRO A 56 13.58 -2.29 -15.71
C PRO A 56 13.16 -1.71 -17.05
N ASP A 57 13.79 -2.13 -18.14
CA ASP A 57 13.49 -1.60 -19.47
C ASP A 57 12.12 -2.11 -19.96
N GLU A 58 11.78 -3.36 -19.65
CA GLU A 58 10.46 -3.91 -19.95
C GLU A 58 9.38 -3.29 -19.05
N VAL A 59 9.68 -3.07 -17.77
CA VAL A 59 8.79 -2.35 -16.83
C VAL A 59 8.54 -0.93 -17.31
N LYS A 60 9.55 -0.24 -17.82
CA LYS A 60 9.40 1.08 -18.44
C LYS A 60 8.46 1.03 -19.64
N GLN A 61 8.62 0.07 -20.54
CA GLN A 61 7.73 -0.11 -21.69
C GLN A 61 6.28 -0.36 -21.25
N ILE A 62 6.07 -1.22 -20.25
CA ILE A 62 4.74 -1.49 -19.69
C ILE A 62 4.11 -0.24 -19.09
N PHE A 63 4.87 0.56 -18.33
CA PHE A 63 4.34 1.78 -17.70
C PHE A 63 4.07 2.90 -18.67
N GLN A 64 4.75 2.91 -19.83
CA GLN A 64 4.58 3.88 -20.90
C GLN A 64 3.65 3.44 -22.02
N ALA A 65 3.14 2.20 -21.97
CA ALA A 65 2.22 1.69 -22.98
C ALA A 65 0.97 2.56 -23.11
N PRO A 66 0.40 2.67 -24.32
CA PRO A 66 -0.85 3.40 -24.54
C PRO A 66 -1.97 2.87 -23.65
N PRO A 67 -2.88 3.73 -23.16
CA PRO A 67 -3.93 3.34 -22.22
C PRO A 67 -4.94 2.36 -22.80
N ASP A 68 -5.14 2.35 -24.11
CA ASP A 68 -6.03 1.47 -24.85
C ASP A 68 -5.39 0.09 -25.20
N VAL A 69 -4.13 -0.12 -24.82
CA VAL A 69 -3.39 -1.38 -25.06
C VAL A 69 -3.31 -2.22 -23.80
N LEU A 70 -3.05 -1.60 -22.66
CA LEU A 70 -2.89 -2.28 -21.37
C LEU A 70 -3.89 -1.71 -20.36
N HIS A 71 -4.84 -2.55 -19.89
CA HIS A 71 -5.88 -2.17 -18.94
C HIS A 71 -5.56 -2.66 -17.52
N PRO A 72 -5.02 -1.81 -16.64
CA PRO A 72 -4.83 -2.13 -15.23
C PRO A 72 -6.15 -2.27 -14.46
N GLY A 73 -7.18 -1.47 -14.78
CA GLY A 73 -8.48 -1.53 -14.11
C GLY A 73 -9.16 -2.89 -14.30
N GLU A 74 -9.16 -3.42 -15.52
CA GLU A 74 -9.64 -4.79 -15.77
C GLU A 74 -8.74 -5.83 -15.06
N GLY A 75 -7.44 -5.59 -14.96
CA GLY A 75 -6.51 -6.43 -14.20
C GLY A 75 -6.83 -6.49 -12.70
N ALA A 76 -7.41 -5.42 -12.16
CA ALA A 76 -7.77 -5.27 -10.75
C ALA A 76 -9.24 -5.62 -10.43
N ILE A 77 -10.02 -6.13 -11.38
CA ILE A 77 -11.48 -6.39 -11.27
C ILE A 77 -11.87 -7.23 -10.04
N VAL A 78 -10.95 -7.99 -9.49
CA VAL A 78 -11.14 -8.76 -8.26
C VAL A 78 -11.54 -7.89 -7.07
N LEU A 79 -11.18 -6.61 -7.08
CA LEU A 79 -11.47 -5.62 -6.03
C LEU A 79 -12.87 -4.98 -6.16
N GLU A 80 -13.54 -5.12 -7.29
CA GLU A 80 -14.87 -4.51 -7.56
C GLU A 80 -15.86 -4.67 -6.42
N PRO A 81 -16.03 -5.85 -5.79
CA PRO A 81 -17.02 -6.03 -4.73
C PRO A 81 -16.80 -5.15 -3.50
N VAL A 82 -15.59 -4.64 -3.31
CA VAL A 82 -15.23 -3.79 -2.17
C VAL A 82 -15.24 -2.33 -2.56
N VAL A 83 -14.49 -1.96 -3.62
CA VAL A 83 -14.27 -0.56 -3.97
C VAL A 83 -15.37 0.02 -4.86
N GLY A 84 -16.09 -0.82 -5.63
CA GLY A 84 -17.13 -0.38 -6.58
C GLY A 84 -16.58 -0.07 -7.97
N ARG A 85 -17.46 -0.02 -8.97
CA ARG A 85 -17.09 0.09 -10.39
C ARG A 85 -16.50 1.43 -10.81
N HIS A 86 -16.82 2.49 -10.08
CA HIS A 86 -16.35 3.85 -10.36
C HIS A 86 -15.03 4.18 -9.60
N SER A 87 -14.48 3.21 -8.89
CA SER A 87 -13.18 3.34 -8.23
C SER A 87 -12.07 3.65 -9.22
N LEU A 88 -11.23 4.61 -8.91
CA LEU A 88 -10.02 4.96 -9.66
C LEU A 88 -9.15 3.72 -9.98
N ILE A 89 -9.15 2.72 -9.11
CA ILE A 89 -8.39 1.47 -9.31
C ILE A 89 -8.95 0.66 -10.48
N LEU A 90 -10.26 0.69 -10.73
CA LEU A 90 -10.95 -0.13 -11.73
C LEU A 90 -11.22 0.58 -13.05
N LEU A 91 -11.03 1.88 -13.10
CA LEU A 91 -11.20 2.65 -14.32
C LEU A 91 -9.98 2.51 -15.23
N ASP A 92 -10.19 2.55 -16.54
CA ASP A 92 -9.15 2.51 -17.55
C ASP A 92 -9.24 3.73 -18.49
N GLU A 93 -8.29 3.89 -19.37
CA GLU A 93 -8.22 4.88 -20.43
C GLU A 93 -8.44 6.34 -19.96
N ASP A 94 -9.22 7.13 -20.69
CA ASP A 94 -9.46 8.55 -20.42
C ASP A 94 -10.33 8.74 -19.18
N VAL A 95 -11.27 7.83 -18.92
CA VAL A 95 -12.11 7.87 -17.73
C VAL A 95 -11.27 7.80 -16.46
N HIS A 96 -10.23 6.94 -16.44
CA HIS A 96 -9.27 6.90 -15.34
C HIS A 96 -8.51 8.22 -15.20
N LEU A 97 -8.07 8.82 -16.30
CA LEU A 97 -7.30 10.07 -16.25
C LEU A 97 -8.14 11.23 -15.72
N GLU A 98 -9.39 11.34 -16.15
CA GLU A 98 -10.32 12.34 -15.65
C GLU A 98 -10.55 12.16 -14.15
N GLN A 99 -10.92 10.97 -13.73
CA GLN A 99 -11.14 10.65 -12.31
C GLN A 99 -9.90 10.92 -11.46
N ARG A 100 -8.71 10.56 -11.96
CA ARG A 100 -7.45 10.84 -11.29
C ARG A 100 -7.22 12.35 -11.10
N ARG A 101 -7.54 13.19 -12.09
CA ARG A 101 -7.43 14.65 -11.98
C ARG A 101 -8.31 15.20 -10.86
N LEU A 102 -9.53 14.68 -10.70
CA LEU A 102 -10.44 15.07 -9.62
C LEU A 102 -9.89 14.71 -8.23
N MET A 103 -9.20 13.57 -8.12
CA MET A 103 -8.67 13.04 -6.85
C MET A 103 -7.33 13.66 -6.45
N LEU A 104 -6.50 14.05 -7.41
CA LEU A 104 -5.10 14.45 -7.19
C LEU A 104 -4.93 15.61 -6.18
N PRO A 105 -5.77 16.66 -6.18
CA PRO A 105 -5.62 17.79 -5.28
C PRO A 105 -5.71 17.42 -3.79
N ALA A 106 -6.35 16.28 -3.46
CA ALA A 106 -6.44 15.80 -2.08
C ALA A 106 -5.08 15.49 -1.45
N PHE A 107 -4.08 15.13 -2.26
CA PHE A 107 -2.78 14.61 -1.83
C PHE A 107 -1.61 15.54 -2.16
N HIS A 108 -1.88 16.84 -2.44
CA HIS A 108 -0.86 17.81 -2.83
C HIS A 108 -1.00 19.17 -2.14
N GLY A 109 0.08 19.93 -2.11
CA GLY A 109 0.11 21.34 -1.70
C GLY A 109 -0.29 21.60 -0.24
N GLU A 110 -1.05 22.65 0.00
CA GLU A 110 -1.44 23.12 1.34
C GLU A 110 -2.26 22.08 2.12
N ARG A 111 -3.00 21.21 1.44
CA ARG A 111 -3.76 20.14 2.11
C ARG A 111 -2.85 19.13 2.78
N MET A 112 -1.74 18.77 2.16
CA MET A 112 -0.75 17.89 2.79
C MET A 112 -0.16 18.52 4.05
N LYS A 113 0.06 19.84 4.09
CA LYS A 113 0.55 20.52 5.30
C LYS A 113 -0.47 20.43 6.45
N ARG A 114 -1.76 20.60 6.16
CA ARG A 114 -2.82 20.48 7.18
C ARG A 114 -2.98 19.05 7.67
N LEU A 115 -2.94 18.09 6.77
CA LEU A 115 -2.95 16.68 7.12
C LEU A 115 -1.78 16.28 8.00
N THR A 116 -0.62 16.95 7.89
CA THR A 116 0.53 16.74 8.78
C THR A 116 0.16 16.98 10.25
N GLY A 117 -0.52 18.09 10.57
CA GLY A 117 -0.96 18.38 11.93
C GLY A 117 -1.93 17.34 12.49
N LEU A 118 -2.92 16.93 11.69
CA LEU A 118 -3.87 15.88 12.04
C LEU A 118 -3.16 14.54 12.30
N MET A 119 -2.28 14.13 11.38
CA MET A 119 -1.50 12.90 11.53
C MET A 119 -0.65 12.92 12.79
N THR A 120 0.08 14.03 13.04
CA THR A 120 0.93 14.17 14.21
C THR A 120 0.13 13.99 15.49
N GLN A 121 -1.02 14.65 15.62
CA GLN A 121 -1.88 14.52 16.80
C GLN A 121 -2.34 13.07 17.03
N ILE A 122 -2.81 12.39 15.99
CA ILE A 122 -3.31 11.02 16.12
C ILE A 122 -2.15 10.06 16.45
N ILE A 123 -0.99 10.23 15.81
CA ILE A 123 0.20 9.42 16.04
C ILE A 123 0.70 9.58 17.47
N GLU A 124 0.77 10.81 17.96
CA GLU A 124 1.19 11.10 19.34
C GLU A 124 0.27 10.44 20.36
N GLN A 125 -1.05 10.57 20.18
CA GLN A 125 -2.05 9.90 21.05
C GLN A 125 -1.88 8.38 21.07
N GLU A 126 -1.66 7.76 19.90
CA GLU A 126 -1.42 6.31 19.83
C GLU A 126 -0.12 5.94 20.55
N VAL A 127 0.98 6.61 20.23
CA VAL A 127 2.31 6.30 20.80
C VAL A 127 2.35 6.55 22.32
N GLU A 128 1.68 7.59 22.83
CA GLU A 128 1.55 7.86 24.26
C GLU A 128 0.75 6.78 25.03
N SER A 129 -0.12 6.05 24.35
CA SER A 129 -0.89 4.96 24.94
C SER A 129 -0.04 3.71 25.24
N TRP A 130 1.19 3.65 24.73
CA TRP A 130 2.05 2.49 24.90
C TRP A 130 2.77 2.52 26.26
N SER A 131 2.93 1.34 26.88
CA SER A 131 3.63 1.21 28.15
C SER A 131 5.05 0.70 27.97
N ALA A 132 6.03 1.40 28.55
CA ALA A 132 7.42 0.96 28.51
C ALA A 132 7.59 -0.40 29.23
N GLY A 133 8.37 -1.30 28.64
CA GLY A 133 8.56 -2.69 29.08
C GLY A 133 7.56 -3.68 28.48
N GLU A 134 6.57 -3.21 27.77
CA GLU A 134 5.54 -4.02 27.12
C GLU A 134 6.06 -4.63 25.80
N THR A 135 5.54 -5.81 25.46
CA THR A 135 5.64 -6.40 24.13
C THR A 135 4.36 -6.13 23.36
N ILE A 136 4.45 -5.39 22.29
CA ILE A 136 3.31 -5.04 21.44
C ILE A 136 3.41 -5.70 20.06
N ARG A 137 2.27 -6.01 19.48
CA ARG A 137 2.16 -6.42 18.07
C ARG A 137 1.93 -5.16 17.23
N LEU A 138 2.97 -4.73 16.53
CA LEU A 138 2.92 -3.45 15.81
C LEU A 138 1.90 -3.43 14.68
N HIS A 139 1.75 -4.51 13.90
CA HIS A 139 0.82 -4.50 12.77
C HIS A 139 -0.63 -4.16 13.16
N PRO A 140 -1.26 -4.78 14.18
CA PRO A 140 -2.59 -4.36 14.62
C PRO A 140 -2.67 -2.92 15.15
N ARG A 141 -1.61 -2.44 15.83
CA ARG A 141 -1.54 -1.05 16.30
C ARG A 141 -1.47 -0.08 15.11
N MET A 142 -0.62 -0.38 14.14
CA MET A 142 -0.51 0.43 12.91
C MET A 142 -1.80 0.38 12.10
N GLN A 143 -2.52 -0.76 12.07
CA GLN A 143 -3.84 -0.82 11.43
C GLN A 143 -4.84 0.12 12.11
N ALA A 144 -4.94 0.14 13.42
CA ALA A 144 -5.82 1.04 14.14
C ALA A 144 -5.45 2.52 13.86
N LEU A 145 -4.15 2.83 13.91
CA LEU A 145 -3.60 4.16 13.66
C LEU A 145 -3.92 4.67 12.25
N THR A 146 -3.54 3.90 11.22
CA THR A 146 -3.72 4.31 9.82
C THR A 146 -5.18 4.39 9.43
N LEU A 147 -6.05 3.54 10.01
CA LEU A 147 -7.49 3.62 9.81
C LEU A 147 -8.06 4.90 10.41
N GLU A 148 -7.63 5.29 11.61
CA GLU A 148 -8.05 6.53 12.24
C GLU A 148 -7.62 7.76 11.42
N ILE A 149 -6.36 7.76 10.96
CA ILE A 149 -5.83 8.85 10.13
C ILE A 149 -6.64 8.98 8.83
N ILE A 150 -6.86 7.89 8.10
CA ILE A 150 -7.55 7.96 6.80
C ILE A 150 -9.03 8.32 6.97
N LEU A 151 -9.70 7.81 8.00
CA LEU A 151 -11.09 8.16 8.28
C LEU A 151 -11.26 9.65 8.56
N ARG A 152 -10.39 10.23 9.40
CA ARG A 152 -10.45 11.66 9.67
C ARG A 152 -10.02 12.52 8.50
N ALA A 153 -9.00 12.12 7.76
CA ALA A 153 -8.53 12.83 6.57
C ALA A 153 -9.60 12.84 5.46
N VAL A 154 -10.32 11.73 5.30
CA VAL A 154 -11.31 11.56 4.23
C VAL A 154 -12.65 12.22 4.58
N PHE A 155 -13.17 11.98 5.77
CA PHE A 155 -14.50 12.46 6.14
C PHE A 155 -14.50 13.72 7.02
N GLY A 156 -13.37 14.10 7.61
CA GLY A 156 -13.30 15.24 8.55
C GLY A 156 -14.22 15.05 9.76
N ILE A 157 -14.55 13.83 10.13
CA ILE A 157 -15.46 13.50 11.24
C ILE A 157 -14.66 13.43 12.53
N HIS A 158 -15.24 13.91 13.64
CA HIS A 158 -14.63 13.81 14.96
C HIS A 158 -14.62 12.36 15.48
N ALA A 159 -13.64 12.01 16.31
CA ALA A 159 -13.43 10.65 16.81
C ALA A 159 -14.63 10.05 17.57
N GLU A 160 -15.47 10.91 18.14
CA GLU A 160 -16.64 10.55 18.98
C GLU A 160 -17.91 10.31 18.16
N ASP A 161 -17.90 10.53 16.85
CA ASP A 161 -19.07 10.28 15.99
C ASP A 161 -19.35 8.77 15.91
N GLU A 162 -20.55 8.35 16.29
CA GLU A 162 -20.98 6.95 16.25
C GLU A 162 -20.85 6.32 14.86
N ARG A 163 -21.03 7.12 13.80
CA ARG A 163 -20.85 6.67 12.41
C ARG A 163 -19.41 6.31 12.13
N LEU A 164 -18.44 7.07 12.67
CA LEU A 164 -17.02 6.76 12.54
C LEU A 164 -16.68 5.44 13.23
N VAL A 165 -17.24 5.19 14.42
CA VAL A 165 -17.07 3.93 15.14
C VAL A 165 -17.64 2.76 14.33
N ALA A 166 -18.84 2.93 13.75
CA ALA A 166 -19.47 1.92 12.90
C ALA A 166 -18.66 1.67 11.61
N LEU A 167 -18.21 2.72 10.93
CA LEU A 167 -17.35 2.61 9.73
C LEU A 167 -16.04 1.89 10.05
N ARG A 168 -15.38 2.21 11.15
CA ARG A 168 -14.15 1.55 11.58
C ARG A 168 -14.35 0.04 11.77
N ARG A 169 -15.40 -0.35 12.49
CA ARG A 169 -15.75 -1.77 12.71
C ARG A 169 -16.02 -2.47 11.37
N ASN A 170 -16.89 -1.90 10.56
CA ASN A 170 -17.34 -2.52 9.31
C ASN A 170 -16.16 -2.66 8.31
N LEU A 171 -15.31 -1.64 8.20
CA LEU A 171 -14.13 -1.68 7.34
C LEU A 171 -13.12 -2.75 7.80
N THR A 172 -12.89 -2.88 9.10
CA THR A 172 -12.03 -3.94 9.64
C THR A 172 -12.55 -5.32 9.23
N GLU A 173 -13.85 -5.58 9.37
CA GLU A 173 -14.48 -6.86 9.01
C GLU A 173 -14.47 -7.11 7.49
N ILE A 174 -14.71 -6.07 6.66
CA ILE A 174 -14.61 -6.14 5.19
C ILE A 174 -13.19 -6.54 4.76
N LEU A 175 -12.18 -5.90 5.35
CA LEU A 175 -10.77 -6.18 5.03
C LEU A 175 -10.37 -7.58 5.49
N GLU A 176 -10.82 -8.03 6.66
CA GLU A 176 -10.59 -9.39 7.12
C GLU A 176 -11.23 -10.44 6.23
N PHE A 177 -12.46 -10.19 5.74
CA PHE A 177 -13.08 -11.06 4.73
C PHE A 177 -12.21 -11.17 3.48
N GLY A 178 -11.66 -10.07 2.98
CA GLY A 178 -10.75 -10.02 1.84
C GLY A 178 -9.48 -10.87 2.00
N THR A 179 -9.08 -11.20 3.23
CA THR A 179 -7.87 -12.01 3.48
C THR A 179 -8.04 -13.49 3.15
N ALA A 180 -9.26 -13.99 3.05
CA ALA A 180 -9.51 -15.40 2.73
C ALA A 180 -9.23 -15.68 1.23
N PRO A 181 -8.53 -16.79 0.89
CA PRO A 181 -8.26 -17.14 -0.52
C PRO A 181 -9.50 -17.19 -1.40
N ALA A 182 -10.61 -17.69 -0.84
CA ALA A 182 -11.89 -17.80 -1.55
C ALA A 182 -12.49 -16.45 -1.96
N SER A 183 -12.16 -15.34 -1.29
CA SER A 183 -12.66 -14.01 -1.65
C SER A 183 -12.10 -13.49 -2.96
N LEU A 184 -10.89 -13.93 -3.33
CA LEU A 184 -10.20 -13.54 -4.56
C LEU A 184 -10.59 -14.42 -5.77
N VAL A 185 -11.36 -15.49 -5.56
CA VAL A 185 -11.81 -16.39 -6.62
C VAL A 185 -13.30 -16.12 -6.89
N PRO A 186 -13.68 -15.45 -8.01
CA PRO A 186 -15.07 -15.07 -8.28
C PRO A 186 -16.06 -16.23 -8.21
N GLN A 187 -15.64 -17.43 -8.66
CA GLN A 187 -16.47 -18.64 -8.65
C GLN A 187 -16.84 -19.14 -7.25
N LEU A 188 -16.09 -18.74 -6.21
CA LEU A 188 -16.32 -19.08 -4.82
C LEU A 188 -17.13 -18.02 -4.03
N ARG A 189 -17.52 -16.92 -4.69
CA ARG A 189 -18.30 -15.83 -4.09
C ARG A 189 -19.77 -16.24 -3.93
N ARG A 190 -20.05 -17.16 -3.01
CA ARG A 190 -21.40 -17.70 -2.73
C ARG A 190 -21.51 -18.24 -1.31
N GLY A 191 -22.74 -18.45 -0.86
CA GLY A 191 -23.06 -19.03 0.43
C GLY A 191 -23.04 -18.03 1.59
N ARG A 192 -23.19 -18.53 2.82
CA ARG A 192 -23.45 -17.73 4.03
C ARG A 192 -22.37 -16.67 4.29
N ARG A 193 -21.10 -16.99 4.09
CA ARG A 193 -19.98 -16.03 4.28
C ARG A 193 -20.04 -14.89 3.30
N TRP A 194 -20.32 -15.20 2.03
CA TRP A 194 -20.45 -14.18 1.00
C TRP A 194 -21.66 -13.26 1.26
N ASN A 195 -22.82 -13.82 1.63
CA ASN A 195 -23.99 -13.05 1.96
C ASN A 195 -23.78 -12.15 3.18
N GLY A 196 -23.00 -12.61 4.17
CA GLY A 196 -22.56 -11.78 5.30
C GLY A 196 -21.72 -10.58 4.86
N PHE A 197 -20.76 -10.81 3.99
CA PHE A 197 -19.94 -9.73 3.41
C PHE A 197 -20.78 -8.73 2.61
N VAL A 198 -21.71 -9.19 1.77
CA VAL A 198 -22.59 -8.31 0.98
C VAL A 198 -23.41 -7.41 1.91
N ARG A 199 -24.03 -7.97 2.96
CA ARG A 199 -24.79 -7.19 3.93
C ARG A 199 -23.92 -6.15 4.65
N LEU A 200 -22.74 -6.55 5.11
CA LEU A 200 -21.80 -5.64 5.78
C LEU A 200 -21.38 -4.49 4.87
N ARG A 201 -21.15 -4.78 3.57
CA ARG A 201 -20.86 -3.76 2.57
C ARG A 201 -22.06 -2.81 2.39
N GLU A 202 -23.28 -3.33 2.30
CA GLU A 202 -24.49 -2.52 2.17
C GLU A 202 -24.72 -1.60 3.37
N GLU A 203 -24.47 -2.11 4.59
CA GLU A 203 -24.50 -1.30 5.82
C GLU A 203 -23.44 -0.19 5.79
N THR A 204 -22.24 -0.50 5.29
CA THR A 204 -21.16 0.48 5.14
C THR A 204 -21.50 1.52 4.09
N ASP A 205 -22.06 1.10 2.97
CA ASP A 205 -22.51 1.99 1.89
C ASP A 205 -23.58 2.96 2.39
N ALA A 206 -24.53 2.49 3.19
CA ALA A 206 -25.56 3.34 3.80
C ALA A 206 -24.93 4.44 4.67
N LEU A 207 -24.00 4.09 5.55
CA LEU A 207 -23.28 5.07 6.39
C LEU A 207 -22.52 6.12 5.55
N ILE A 208 -21.84 5.69 4.50
CA ILE A 208 -21.11 6.61 3.61
C ILE A 208 -22.09 7.52 2.87
N PHE A 209 -23.20 6.98 2.40
CA PHE A 209 -24.23 7.78 1.72
C PHE A 209 -24.87 8.80 2.65
N ASP A 210 -25.12 8.45 3.90
CA ASP A 210 -25.69 9.39 4.88
C ASP A 210 -24.72 10.56 5.15
N VAL A 211 -23.42 10.26 5.27
CA VAL A 211 -22.40 11.31 5.41
C VAL A 211 -22.33 12.20 4.17
N ILE A 212 -22.41 11.66 2.96
CA ILE A 212 -22.40 12.44 1.71
C ILE A 212 -23.62 13.38 1.65
N GLU A 213 -24.82 12.90 1.97
CA GLU A 213 -26.05 13.71 1.90
C GLU A 213 -26.06 14.82 2.99
N GLU A 214 -25.64 14.50 4.21
CA GLU A 214 -25.48 15.51 5.26
C GLU A 214 -24.51 16.61 4.82
N ARG A 215 -23.38 16.24 4.22
CA ARG A 215 -22.37 17.20 3.77
C ARG A 215 -22.85 18.07 2.61
N ARG A 216 -23.64 17.51 1.70
CA ARG A 216 -24.29 18.28 0.63
C ARG A 216 -25.28 19.32 1.19
N ALA A 217 -25.99 18.97 2.27
CA ALA A 217 -27.01 19.83 2.88
C ALA A 217 -26.41 20.96 3.74
N THR A 218 -25.25 20.73 4.38
CA THR A 218 -24.71 21.65 5.40
C THR A 218 -23.80 22.74 4.86
N ASN A 219 -23.41 22.73 3.61
CA ASN A 219 -22.59 23.77 2.92
C ASN A 219 -21.45 24.34 3.77
N GLY A 220 -20.87 23.52 4.67
CA GLY A 220 -19.83 23.96 5.60
C GLY A 220 -18.47 24.09 4.92
N ASP A 221 -17.74 25.13 5.31
CA ASP A 221 -16.36 25.37 4.89
C ASP A 221 -15.43 24.35 5.57
N ARG A 222 -15.40 23.12 5.03
CA ARG A 222 -14.56 22.02 5.52
C ARG A 222 -13.48 21.68 4.51
N GLU A 223 -12.35 21.22 5.02
CA GLU A 223 -11.12 21.04 4.21
C GLU A 223 -10.72 19.58 4.00
N ASP A 224 -11.59 18.62 4.40
CA ASP A 224 -11.36 17.19 4.19
C ASP A 224 -11.51 16.77 2.71
N VAL A 225 -11.15 15.52 2.43
CA VAL A 225 -11.19 14.98 1.06
C VAL A 225 -12.63 14.96 0.51
N LEU A 226 -13.63 14.58 1.33
CA LEU A 226 -15.02 14.55 0.90
C LEU A 226 -15.51 15.96 0.48
N ALA A 227 -15.19 17.00 1.26
CA ALA A 227 -15.54 18.38 0.91
C ALA A 227 -14.97 18.79 -0.45
N MET A 228 -13.71 18.39 -0.73
CA MET A 228 -13.10 18.62 -2.04
C MET A 228 -13.82 17.88 -3.16
N LEU A 229 -14.12 16.60 -2.98
CA LEU A 229 -14.78 15.80 -4.02
C LEU A 229 -16.20 16.29 -4.31
N LEU A 230 -16.91 16.81 -3.31
CA LEU A 230 -18.23 17.43 -3.49
C LEU A 230 -18.20 18.68 -4.38
N THR A 231 -17.08 19.41 -4.38
CA THR A 231 -16.89 20.60 -5.22
C THR A 231 -16.26 20.31 -6.57
N ALA A 232 -15.66 19.12 -6.73
CA ALA A 232 -15.03 18.70 -7.97
C ALA A 232 -16.04 18.61 -9.12
N ARG A 233 -15.58 18.88 -10.35
CA ARG A 233 -16.40 18.82 -11.57
C ARG A 233 -15.66 18.05 -12.64
N HIS A 234 -16.40 17.21 -13.36
CA HIS A 234 -15.97 16.57 -14.59
C HIS A 234 -15.66 17.59 -15.68
N GLU A 235 -15.01 17.18 -16.75
CA GLU A 235 -14.65 18.06 -17.88
C GLU A 235 -15.89 18.69 -18.53
N ASP A 236 -17.05 18.01 -18.48
CA ASP A 236 -18.35 18.52 -18.94
C ASP A 236 -19.05 19.46 -17.94
N GLY A 237 -18.44 19.75 -16.80
CA GLY A 237 -18.99 20.61 -15.74
C GLY A 237 -19.93 19.90 -14.75
N THR A 238 -20.24 18.62 -14.95
CA THR A 238 -21.10 17.87 -14.04
C THR A 238 -20.41 17.53 -12.72
N PRO A 239 -21.14 17.50 -11.59
CA PRO A 239 -20.56 17.06 -10.31
C PRO A 239 -20.39 15.55 -10.27
N MET A 240 -19.48 15.07 -9.44
CA MET A 240 -19.39 13.64 -9.13
C MET A 240 -20.73 13.10 -8.62
N SER A 241 -21.17 11.98 -9.18
CA SER A 241 -22.38 11.29 -8.75
C SER A 241 -22.22 10.73 -7.33
N ARG A 242 -23.35 10.41 -6.68
CA ARG A 242 -23.35 9.77 -5.35
C ARG A 242 -22.58 8.45 -5.33
N ARG A 243 -22.64 7.68 -6.44
CA ARG A 243 -21.93 6.40 -6.55
C ARG A 243 -20.44 6.57 -6.75
N GLU A 244 -20.03 7.52 -7.58
CA GLU A 244 -18.61 7.85 -7.76
C GLU A 244 -17.98 8.29 -6.44
N LEU A 245 -18.63 9.20 -5.72
CA LEU A 245 -18.17 9.63 -4.39
C LEU A 245 -18.00 8.44 -3.45
N ARG A 246 -19.02 7.55 -3.35
CA ARG A 246 -18.95 6.36 -2.51
C ARG A 246 -17.78 5.46 -2.91
N ASP A 247 -17.61 5.19 -4.19
CA ASP A 247 -16.59 4.27 -4.71
C ASP A 247 -15.18 4.83 -4.47
N GLU A 248 -14.98 6.14 -4.63
CA GLU A 248 -13.71 6.78 -4.34
C GLU A 248 -13.41 6.86 -2.83
N LEU A 249 -14.40 7.16 -2.00
CA LEU A 249 -14.21 7.15 -0.54
C LEU A 249 -13.82 5.74 -0.06
N MET A 250 -14.49 4.69 -0.54
CA MET A 250 -14.11 3.31 -0.24
C MET A 250 -12.73 2.96 -0.77
N THR A 251 -12.37 3.45 -1.95
CA THR A 251 -11.04 3.27 -2.53
C THR A 251 -9.96 3.84 -1.62
N LEU A 252 -10.14 5.07 -1.15
CA LEU A 252 -9.19 5.72 -0.26
C LEU A 252 -9.05 5.00 1.09
N LEU A 253 -10.17 4.59 1.67
CA LEU A 253 -10.20 3.87 2.94
C LEU A 253 -9.45 2.52 2.84
N VAL A 254 -9.73 1.74 1.80
CA VAL A 254 -9.13 0.41 1.62
C VAL A 254 -7.65 0.51 1.25
N ALA A 255 -7.30 1.42 0.34
CA ALA A 255 -5.94 1.57 -0.15
C ALA A 255 -5.01 2.23 0.89
N GLY A 256 -5.48 3.23 1.63
CA GLY A 256 -4.65 4.00 2.57
C GLY A 256 -4.40 3.31 3.91
N HIS A 257 -5.27 2.40 4.32
CA HIS A 257 -5.19 1.76 5.64
C HIS A 257 -4.19 0.59 5.69
N GLU A 258 -4.52 -0.54 5.05
CA GLU A 258 -3.77 -1.80 5.22
C GLU A 258 -2.34 -1.71 4.66
N THR A 259 -2.12 -0.95 3.58
CA THR A 259 -0.82 -0.85 2.93
C THR A 259 0.21 -0.16 3.82
N THR A 260 -0.12 1.02 4.36
CA THR A 260 0.78 1.78 5.22
C THR A 260 1.01 1.07 6.55
N ALA A 261 -0.03 0.47 7.16
CA ALA A 261 0.09 -0.32 8.38
C ALA A 261 1.07 -1.49 8.23
N SER A 262 0.94 -2.24 7.14
CA SER A 262 1.82 -3.38 6.85
C SER A 262 3.25 -2.92 6.57
N GLN A 263 3.42 -1.79 5.87
CA GLN A 263 4.74 -1.24 5.59
C GLN A 263 5.45 -0.76 6.86
N LEU A 264 4.75 -0.06 7.75
CA LEU A 264 5.26 0.35 9.06
C LEU A 264 5.69 -0.86 9.91
N ALA A 265 4.85 -1.89 9.95
CA ALA A 265 5.18 -3.12 10.67
C ALA A 265 6.46 -3.78 10.12
N TRP A 266 6.65 -3.83 8.80
CA TRP A 266 7.88 -4.32 8.18
C TRP A 266 9.07 -3.40 8.46
N THR A 267 8.88 -2.09 8.49
CA THR A 267 9.93 -1.12 8.79
C THR A 267 10.51 -1.37 10.19
N PHE A 268 9.66 -1.44 11.21
CA PHE A 268 10.11 -1.73 12.57
C PHE A 268 10.70 -3.12 12.72
N GLU A 269 10.16 -4.12 12.05
CA GLU A 269 10.75 -5.46 12.04
C GLU A 269 12.17 -5.44 11.47
N ARG A 270 12.44 -4.71 10.39
CA ARG A 270 13.79 -4.56 9.85
C ARG A 270 14.69 -3.73 10.74
N LEU A 271 14.22 -2.64 11.29
CA LEU A 271 14.99 -1.78 12.20
C LEU A 271 15.45 -2.55 13.44
N THR A 272 14.55 -3.27 14.10
CA THR A 272 14.89 -4.06 15.31
C THR A 272 15.91 -5.17 15.03
N ARG A 273 16.01 -5.63 13.79
CA ARG A 273 16.98 -6.64 13.36
C ARG A 273 18.25 -6.07 12.77
N THR A 274 18.34 -4.75 12.63
CA THR A 274 19.52 -4.07 12.10
C THR A 274 19.96 -2.98 13.07
N PRO A 275 20.56 -3.35 14.23
CA PRO A 275 20.85 -2.40 15.31
C PRO A 275 21.70 -1.20 14.89
N ARG A 276 22.59 -1.37 13.90
CA ARG A 276 23.39 -0.27 13.33
C ARG A 276 22.49 0.80 12.72
N VAL A 277 21.50 0.36 11.90
CA VAL A 277 20.58 1.28 11.24
C VAL A 277 19.66 1.93 12.27
N LEU A 278 19.14 1.15 13.23
CA LEU A 278 18.26 1.67 14.29
C LEU A 278 18.95 2.79 15.09
N ARG A 279 20.21 2.58 15.53
CA ARG A 279 20.97 3.63 16.23
C ARG A 279 21.12 4.88 15.39
N ARG A 280 21.62 4.75 14.15
CA ARG A 280 21.79 5.90 13.25
C ARG A 280 20.47 6.64 12.97
N LEU A 281 19.39 5.91 12.79
CA LEU A 281 18.07 6.52 12.62
C LEU A 281 17.62 7.27 13.88
N THR A 282 17.89 6.71 15.05
CA THR A 282 17.61 7.37 16.33
C THR A 282 18.41 8.66 16.50
N GLU A 283 19.71 8.64 16.15
CA GLU A 283 20.58 9.82 16.12
C GLU A 283 20.08 10.88 15.12
N ALA A 284 19.62 10.45 13.93
CA ALA A 284 19.04 11.32 12.93
C ALA A 284 17.74 11.99 13.43
N VAL A 285 16.89 11.24 14.10
CA VAL A 285 15.64 11.77 14.72
C VAL A 285 15.98 12.83 15.77
N ASP A 286 16.98 12.61 16.62
CA ASP A 286 17.43 13.58 17.63
C ASP A 286 18.02 14.85 17.02
N ALA A 287 18.75 14.69 15.93
CA ALA A 287 19.37 15.81 15.21
C ALA A 287 18.39 16.56 14.30
N GLY A 288 17.16 16.07 14.12
CA GLY A 288 16.22 16.62 13.14
C GLY A 288 16.61 16.34 11.68
N ASP A 289 17.46 15.33 11.43
CA ASP A 289 17.89 14.93 10.08
C ASP A 289 16.81 14.15 9.36
N ASP A 290 16.01 14.86 8.55
CA ASP A 290 14.97 14.26 7.72
C ASP A 290 15.54 13.38 6.59
N ALA A 291 16.74 13.64 6.11
CA ALA A 291 17.30 12.92 4.97
C ALA A 291 17.51 11.43 5.29
N TYR A 292 18.04 11.11 6.48
CA TYR A 292 18.22 9.71 6.88
C TYR A 292 16.89 9.02 7.24
N VAL A 293 15.93 9.76 7.76
CA VAL A 293 14.56 9.23 8.00
C VAL A 293 13.90 8.85 6.68
N ASP A 294 13.95 9.73 5.67
CA ASP A 294 13.41 9.48 4.34
C ASP A 294 14.13 8.33 3.61
N ALA A 295 15.45 8.28 3.72
CA ALA A 295 16.25 7.18 3.21
C ALA A 295 15.85 5.84 3.85
N THR A 296 15.53 5.83 5.16
CA THR A 296 15.04 4.63 5.85
C THR A 296 13.66 4.21 5.37
N VAL A 297 12.76 5.15 5.15
CA VAL A 297 11.44 4.89 4.55
C VAL A 297 11.60 4.29 3.15
N ASN A 298 12.44 4.90 2.30
CA ASN A 298 12.67 4.42 0.93
C ASN A 298 13.29 3.01 0.91
N GLU A 299 14.26 2.73 1.79
CA GLU A 299 14.86 1.40 1.91
C GLU A 299 13.85 0.36 2.42
N SER A 300 12.98 0.73 3.35
CA SER A 300 11.91 -0.17 3.81
C SER A 300 10.96 -0.54 2.68
N LEU A 301 10.53 0.43 1.87
CA LEU A 301 9.70 0.24 0.69
C LEU A 301 10.37 -0.61 -0.39
N ARG A 302 11.70 -0.46 -0.56
CA ARG A 302 12.48 -1.32 -1.45
C ARG A 302 12.58 -2.75 -0.92
N HIS A 303 12.99 -2.89 0.33
CA HIS A 303 13.37 -4.18 0.93
C HIS A 303 12.15 -5.07 1.23
N ARG A 304 11.02 -4.48 1.57
CA ARG A 304 9.76 -5.17 1.90
C ARG A 304 8.56 -4.46 1.29
N PRO A 305 8.45 -4.40 -0.06
CA PRO A 305 7.27 -3.79 -0.67
C PRO A 305 6.02 -4.59 -0.27
N VAL A 306 5.06 -3.92 0.35
CA VAL A 306 3.80 -4.56 0.80
C VAL A 306 2.97 -5.09 -0.36
N LEU A 307 3.09 -4.45 -1.52
CA LEU A 307 2.60 -4.92 -2.81
C LEU A 307 3.81 -5.36 -3.65
N PRO A 308 4.17 -6.65 -3.63
CA PRO A 308 5.36 -7.13 -4.33
C PRO A 308 5.23 -7.10 -5.83
N ILE A 309 4.01 -6.94 -6.33
CA ILE A 309 3.65 -6.86 -7.74
C ILE A 309 2.82 -5.60 -7.92
N ALA A 310 3.22 -4.75 -8.88
CA ALA A 310 2.38 -3.68 -9.34
C ALA A 310 1.10 -4.24 -9.99
N GLU A 311 0.06 -3.42 -10.02
CA GLU A 311 -1.26 -3.77 -10.55
C GLU A 311 -1.16 -4.54 -11.88
N PRO A 312 -1.78 -5.74 -12.01
CA PRO A 312 -1.78 -6.51 -13.25
C PRO A 312 -2.40 -5.70 -14.39
N ARG A 313 -1.83 -5.75 -15.57
CA ARG A 313 -2.33 -5.06 -16.76
C ARG A 313 -2.81 -6.07 -17.79
N LEU A 314 -4.10 -6.08 -18.04
CA LEU A 314 -4.68 -6.95 -19.05
C LEU A 314 -4.35 -6.42 -20.45
N VAL A 315 -3.79 -7.26 -21.30
CA VAL A 315 -3.51 -6.94 -22.70
C VAL A 315 -4.82 -6.91 -23.49
N LYS A 316 -5.17 -5.76 -24.06
CA LYS A 316 -6.38 -5.55 -24.89
C LYS A 316 -6.06 -5.61 -26.38
N LYS A 317 -4.85 -5.25 -26.76
CA LYS A 317 -4.34 -5.33 -28.14
C LYS A 317 -2.97 -5.97 -28.10
N PRO A 318 -2.62 -6.84 -29.05
CA PRO A 318 -1.29 -7.42 -29.10
C PRO A 318 -0.20 -6.35 -28.96
N VAL A 319 0.76 -6.60 -28.06
CA VAL A 319 1.82 -5.64 -27.72
C VAL A 319 3.17 -6.31 -27.64
N GLU A 320 4.19 -5.66 -28.16
CA GLU A 320 5.57 -6.08 -28.02
C GLU A 320 6.23 -5.40 -26.84
N ILE A 321 6.77 -6.19 -25.89
CA ILE A 321 7.53 -5.73 -24.72
C ILE A 321 8.81 -6.56 -24.64
N GLY A 322 9.96 -5.90 -24.65
CA GLY A 322 11.26 -6.56 -24.56
C GLY A 322 11.51 -7.60 -25.65
N GLY A 323 11.05 -7.36 -26.88
CA GLY A 323 11.16 -8.26 -28.02
C GLY A 323 10.23 -9.50 -27.95
N TRP A 324 9.22 -9.49 -27.06
CA TRP A 324 8.23 -10.53 -26.92
C TRP A 324 6.82 -10.01 -27.21
N THR A 325 6.12 -10.63 -28.15
CA THR A 325 4.74 -10.24 -28.49
C THR A 325 3.73 -10.95 -27.58
N TYR A 326 2.98 -10.17 -26.81
CA TYR A 326 1.92 -10.67 -25.94
C TYR A 326 0.56 -10.55 -26.61
N PRO A 327 -0.20 -11.65 -26.71
CA PRO A 327 -1.54 -11.64 -27.28
C PRO A 327 -2.56 -11.01 -26.30
N GLU A 328 -3.73 -10.64 -26.83
CA GLU A 328 -4.87 -10.22 -26.03
C GLU A 328 -5.25 -11.27 -24.97
N GLY A 329 -5.72 -10.80 -23.80
CA GLY A 329 -6.19 -11.67 -22.71
C GLY A 329 -5.10 -12.17 -21.76
N VAL A 330 -3.83 -11.78 -21.96
CA VAL A 330 -2.74 -12.04 -21.03
C VAL A 330 -2.62 -10.88 -20.03
N ALA A 331 -2.28 -11.16 -18.78
CA ALA A 331 -2.01 -10.14 -17.77
C ALA A 331 -0.49 -9.97 -17.57
N LEU A 332 0.02 -8.77 -17.81
CA LEU A 332 1.42 -8.40 -17.53
C LEU A 332 1.53 -7.85 -16.11
N THR A 333 2.50 -8.34 -15.34
CA THR A 333 2.73 -7.93 -13.95
C THR A 333 4.17 -7.49 -13.73
N CYS A 334 4.38 -6.24 -13.30
CA CYS A 334 5.70 -5.75 -12.92
C CYS A 334 6.00 -6.16 -11.47
N ASN A 335 7.05 -6.96 -11.26
CA ASN A 335 7.37 -7.50 -9.94
C ASN A 335 8.37 -6.60 -9.22
N ALA A 336 7.86 -5.74 -8.34
CA ALA A 336 8.65 -4.84 -7.52
C ALA A 336 9.62 -5.59 -6.61
N TYR A 337 9.17 -6.65 -5.93
CA TYR A 337 10.02 -7.41 -5.01
C TYR A 337 11.24 -8.00 -5.73
N LEU A 338 11.04 -8.70 -6.84
CA LEU A 338 12.15 -9.31 -7.58
C LEU A 338 13.11 -8.28 -8.17
N MET A 339 12.59 -7.16 -8.66
CA MET A 339 13.41 -6.07 -9.17
C MET A 339 14.22 -5.39 -8.06
N HIS A 340 13.60 -5.11 -6.93
CA HIS A 340 14.26 -4.51 -5.77
C HIS A 340 15.32 -5.42 -5.14
N HIS A 341 15.30 -6.72 -5.44
CA HIS A 341 16.30 -7.69 -4.98
C HIS A 341 17.21 -8.18 -6.12
N ASP A 342 17.26 -7.45 -7.23
CA ASP A 342 18.17 -7.72 -8.33
C ASP A 342 19.58 -7.22 -8.01
N ARG A 343 20.59 -8.11 -8.13
CA ARG A 343 22.01 -7.78 -7.90
C ARG A 343 22.58 -6.88 -8.98
N ASP A 344 21.98 -6.87 -10.17
CA ASP A 344 22.39 -5.97 -11.25
C ASP A 344 21.96 -4.51 -10.98
N LEU A 345 20.95 -4.31 -10.11
CA LEU A 345 20.39 -3.00 -9.78
C LEU A 345 20.80 -2.49 -8.40
N TYR A 346 20.98 -3.40 -7.44
CA TYR A 346 21.28 -3.07 -6.05
C TYR A 346 22.41 -3.96 -5.53
N ASP A 347 23.51 -3.34 -5.11
CA ASP A 347 24.57 -4.05 -4.39
C ASP A 347 24.03 -4.60 -3.05
N ALA A 348 24.36 -5.85 -2.70
CA ALA A 348 23.85 -6.55 -1.52
C ALA A 348 22.34 -6.35 -1.30
N PRO A 349 21.46 -6.76 -2.24
CA PRO A 349 20.04 -6.35 -2.28
C PRO A 349 19.20 -6.87 -1.10
N TYR A 350 19.68 -7.89 -0.40
CA TYR A 350 19.01 -8.46 0.79
C TYR A 350 19.44 -7.78 2.11
N GLU A 351 20.42 -6.86 2.07
CA GLU A 351 20.76 -6.04 3.22
C GLU A 351 19.79 -4.86 3.32
N PHE A 352 19.39 -4.55 4.57
CA PHE A 352 18.63 -3.36 4.89
C PHE A 352 19.61 -2.20 5.12
N ARG A 353 19.79 -1.34 4.11
CA ARG A 353 20.81 -0.30 4.06
C ARG A 353 20.24 1.03 3.56
N PRO A 354 19.70 1.88 4.46
CA PRO A 354 19.17 3.20 4.10
C PRO A 354 20.15 4.11 3.38
N GLU A 355 21.45 3.93 3.61
CA GLU A 355 22.53 4.69 3.00
C GLU A 355 22.49 4.72 1.47
N ARG A 356 21.77 3.77 0.84
CA ARG A 356 21.52 3.78 -0.63
C ARG A 356 20.75 5.00 -1.10
N PHE A 357 19.94 5.58 -0.22
CA PHE A 357 18.99 6.64 -0.54
C PHE A 357 19.28 7.95 0.22
N VAL A 358 20.46 8.09 0.81
CA VAL A 358 20.87 9.34 1.46
C VAL A 358 21.29 10.38 0.41
N ASP A 359 22.15 9.98 -0.52
CA ASP A 359 22.73 10.86 -1.53
C ASP A 359 22.08 10.68 -2.92
N GLU A 360 21.41 9.54 -3.12
CA GLU A 360 20.80 9.20 -4.41
C GLU A 360 19.28 9.06 -4.29
N GLN A 361 18.54 9.69 -5.20
CA GLN A 361 17.10 9.50 -5.29
C GLN A 361 16.77 8.13 -5.89
N PRO A 362 15.69 7.46 -5.42
CA PRO A 362 15.26 6.21 -6.01
C PRO A 362 15.00 6.33 -7.52
N GLY A 363 15.49 5.37 -8.29
CA GLY A 363 15.31 5.35 -9.74
C GLY A 363 13.86 5.11 -10.16
N THR A 364 13.39 5.84 -11.17
CA THR A 364 11.98 5.85 -11.59
C THR A 364 11.44 4.46 -11.98
N TYR A 365 12.27 3.62 -12.61
CA TYR A 365 11.87 2.30 -13.10
C TYR A 365 12.61 1.15 -12.42
N THR A 366 13.49 1.44 -11.47
CA THR A 366 14.19 0.46 -10.66
C THR A 366 13.66 0.38 -9.23
N TRP A 367 12.94 1.42 -8.78
CA TRP A 367 12.29 1.52 -7.48
C TRP A 367 10.80 1.81 -7.66
N ILE A 368 9.97 0.77 -7.60
CA ILE A 368 8.55 0.84 -7.96
C ILE A 368 7.60 0.33 -6.86
N PRO A 369 7.82 0.64 -5.56
CA PRO A 369 6.90 0.19 -4.50
C PRO A 369 5.51 0.82 -4.64
N PHE A 370 5.42 1.94 -5.33
CA PHE A 370 4.18 2.67 -5.63
C PHE A 370 3.71 2.48 -7.09
N GLY A 371 4.20 1.43 -7.78
CA GLY A 371 3.96 1.27 -9.20
C GLY A 371 4.61 2.37 -10.04
N GLY A 372 4.06 2.66 -11.22
CA GLY A 372 4.64 3.66 -12.12
C GLY A 372 3.73 4.11 -13.26
N GLY A 373 4.21 5.10 -14.02
CA GLY A 373 3.48 5.68 -15.14
C GLY A 373 2.20 6.40 -14.69
N ARG A 374 1.19 6.38 -15.54
CA ARG A 374 -0.11 7.03 -15.29
C ARG A 374 -0.86 6.45 -14.09
N ARG A 375 -0.49 5.23 -13.66
CA ARG A 375 -1.11 4.48 -12.54
C ARG A 375 -0.30 4.54 -11.25
N ARG A 376 0.75 5.36 -11.19
CA ARG A 376 1.52 5.51 -9.96
C ARG A 376 0.60 5.89 -8.81
N CYS A 377 0.80 5.28 -7.65
CA CYS A 377 -0.01 5.50 -6.44
C CYS A 377 -0.23 6.99 -6.19
N ILE A 378 -1.50 7.38 -6.07
CA ILE A 378 -1.90 8.78 -5.83
C ILE A 378 -1.54 9.21 -4.40
N GLY A 379 -1.59 8.29 -3.43
CA GLY A 379 -1.28 8.52 -2.02
C GLY A 379 0.19 8.31 -1.65
N ALA A 380 1.13 8.20 -2.60
CA ALA A 380 2.53 7.91 -2.30
C ALA A 380 3.15 8.89 -1.30
N SER A 381 2.97 10.20 -1.51
CA SER A 381 3.49 11.25 -0.61
C SER A 381 2.82 11.22 0.75
N PHE A 382 1.52 10.90 0.81
CA PHE A 382 0.78 10.73 2.06
C PHE A 382 1.33 9.57 2.88
N ALA A 383 1.52 8.41 2.27
CA ALA A 383 2.06 7.22 2.93
C ALA A 383 3.50 7.45 3.43
N GLN A 384 4.36 8.09 2.63
CA GLN A 384 5.75 8.39 3.05
C GLN A 384 5.78 9.39 4.21
N LEU A 385 4.93 10.43 4.19
CA LEU A 385 4.80 11.38 5.29
C LEU A 385 4.33 10.67 6.57
N GLU A 386 3.29 9.85 6.48
CA GLU A 386 2.76 9.09 7.60
C GLU A 386 3.84 8.18 8.22
N MET A 387 4.59 7.44 7.39
CA MET A 387 5.70 6.60 7.84
C MET A 387 6.78 7.42 8.54
N ARG A 388 7.17 8.57 8.01
CA ARG A 388 8.15 9.47 8.62
C ARG A 388 7.70 9.92 10.01
N LEU A 389 6.46 10.41 10.13
CA LEU A 389 5.91 10.89 11.40
C LEU A 389 5.84 9.79 12.46
N VAL A 390 5.41 8.58 12.08
CA VAL A 390 5.37 7.43 12.99
C VAL A 390 6.78 7.03 13.46
N LEU A 391 7.76 6.96 12.57
CA LEU A 391 9.13 6.63 12.94
C LEU A 391 9.69 7.65 13.95
N ARG A 392 9.48 8.95 13.72
CA ARG A 392 9.89 10.00 14.64
C ARG A 392 9.21 9.85 16.00
N ALA A 393 7.89 9.81 16.04
CA ALA A 393 7.14 9.75 17.29
C ALA A 393 7.51 8.55 18.18
N VAL A 394 7.73 7.38 17.55
CA VAL A 394 8.14 6.17 18.27
C VAL A 394 9.57 6.30 18.77
N LEU A 395 10.52 6.71 17.92
CA LEU A 395 11.95 6.74 18.27
C LEU A 395 12.33 7.90 19.19
N GLU A 396 11.53 8.95 19.28
CA GLU A 396 11.69 10.00 20.27
C GLU A 396 11.40 9.51 21.71
N ARG A 397 10.52 8.52 21.86
CA ARG A 397 10.01 8.05 23.16
C ARG A 397 10.51 6.67 23.55
N TYR A 398 10.71 5.80 22.57
CA TYR A 398 10.97 4.38 22.80
C TYR A 398 12.19 3.86 22.05
N GLU A 399 12.76 2.82 22.61
CA GLU A 399 13.80 1.98 22.01
C GLU A 399 13.16 0.61 21.68
N PRO A 400 12.83 0.33 20.40
CA PRO A 400 12.22 -0.92 20.00
C PRO A 400 13.27 -2.03 19.87
N ALA A 401 12.93 -3.23 20.35
CA ALA A 401 13.76 -4.44 20.24
C ALA A 401 12.92 -5.63 19.75
N PRO A 402 13.52 -6.62 19.08
CA PRO A 402 12.78 -7.78 18.64
C PRO A 402 12.32 -8.62 19.85
N ASP A 403 11.08 -9.07 19.84
CA ASP A 403 10.51 -9.95 20.87
C ASP A 403 11.03 -11.40 20.75
N SER A 404 11.43 -11.81 19.55
CA SER A 404 11.89 -13.17 19.26
C SER A 404 13.17 -13.13 18.42
N PRO A 405 14.14 -14.05 18.63
CA PRO A 405 15.35 -14.16 17.81
C PRO A 405 15.02 -14.54 16.36
N ALA A 406 13.93 -15.27 16.09
CA ALA A 406 13.54 -15.67 14.74
C ALA A 406 12.97 -14.48 13.95
N PRO A 407 13.40 -14.27 12.69
CA PRO A 407 12.82 -13.23 11.85
C PRO A 407 11.35 -13.51 11.53
N GLU A 408 10.61 -12.47 11.19
CA GLU A 408 9.26 -12.61 10.66
C GLU A 408 9.30 -13.27 9.28
N THR A 409 8.34 -14.14 9.04
CA THR A 409 8.06 -14.65 7.68
C THR A 409 6.97 -13.81 7.02
N THR A 410 6.89 -13.88 5.71
CA THR A 410 5.85 -13.17 4.97
C THR A 410 4.52 -13.95 5.05
N ARG A 411 3.48 -13.28 5.50
CA ARG A 411 2.09 -13.76 5.42
C ARG A 411 1.34 -12.89 4.41
N ARG A 412 0.57 -13.54 3.55
CA ARG A 412 -0.30 -12.84 2.62
C ARG A 412 -1.63 -12.47 3.28
N ARG A 413 -2.06 -11.22 3.09
CA ARG A 413 -3.40 -10.73 3.43
C ARG A 413 -4.01 -10.10 2.19
N ALA A 414 -4.97 -10.76 1.56
CA ALA A 414 -5.50 -10.38 0.25
C ALA A 414 -4.36 -10.16 -0.77
N ILE A 415 -4.12 -8.92 -1.16
CA ILE A 415 -3.07 -8.53 -2.12
C ILE A 415 -1.78 -8.06 -1.43
N THR A 416 -1.80 -7.79 -0.11
CA THR A 416 -0.66 -7.28 0.66
C THR A 416 0.16 -8.38 1.33
N TYR A 417 1.42 -8.06 1.65
CA TYR A 417 2.34 -8.91 2.40
C TYR A 417 2.65 -8.31 3.76
N THR A 418 2.38 -9.06 4.81
CA THR A 418 2.51 -8.62 6.21
C THR A 418 3.47 -9.51 6.98
N PRO A 419 4.06 -9.04 8.09
CA PRO A 419 4.79 -9.89 9.03
C PRO A 419 3.86 -10.95 9.64
N SER A 420 4.28 -12.21 9.65
CA SER A 420 3.43 -13.35 10.01
C SER A 420 2.93 -13.33 11.46
N ARG A 421 3.73 -12.80 12.39
CA ARG A 421 3.41 -12.65 13.81
C ARG A 421 3.01 -11.22 14.19
N GLY A 422 2.89 -10.33 13.17
CA GLY A 422 2.47 -8.94 13.35
C GLY A 422 3.59 -8.01 13.85
N ALA A 423 4.84 -8.31 13.56
CA ALA A 423 6.02 -7.56 14.02
C ALA A 423 6.00 -7.34 15.54
N SER A 424 5.95 -8.46 16.30
CA SER A 424 5.99 -8.42 17.76
C SER A 424 7.29 -7.77 18.24
N THR A 425 7.16 -6.69 19.00
CA THR A 425 8.26 -5.80 19.36
C THR A 425 8.16 -5.44 20.83
N ARG A 426 9.25 -5.63 21.57
CA ARG A 426 9.40 -5.12 22.93
C ARG A 426 9.81 -3.67 22.86
N ILE A 427 9.11 -2.80 23.58
CA ILE A 427 9.41 -1.37 23.68
C ILE A 427 9.91 -1.03 25.07
N THR A 428 11.01 -0.30 25.14
CA THR A 428 11.56 0.23 26.39
C THR A 428 11.59 1.75 26.32
N ALA A 429 11.38 2.42 27.48
CA ALA A 429 11.47 3.87 27.50
C ALA A 429 12.90 4.29 27.11
N ARG A 430 12.99 5.24 26.22
CA ARG A 430 14.25 5.81 25.83
C ARG A 430 14.80 6.72 26.95
N ARG A 431 16.01 6.45 27.41
CA ARG A 431 16.75 7.37 28.27
C ARG A 431 17.30 8.47 27.38
N ARG A 432 16.71 9.67 27.38
CA ARG A 432 17.37 10.84 26.78
C ARG A 432 18.67 11.03 27.52
N SER A 433 19.81 10.92 26.83
CA SER A 433 21.10 11.38 27.35
C SER A 433 20.93 12.87 27.61
N GLY A 434 20.85 13.22 28.90
CA GLY A 434 20.68 14.61 29.29
C GLY A 434 21.80 15.47 28.71
N VAL A 435 21.44 16.46 27.94
CA VAL A 435 22.28 17.65 27.80
C VAL A 435 22.40 18.19 29.24
N ARG A 436 23.56 17.95 29.89
CA ARG A 436 23.90 18.66 31.12
C ARG A 436 23.88 20.14 30.73
N ALA A 437 22.85 20.85 31.21
CA ALA A 437 22.95 22.28 31.35
C ALA A 437 24.15 22.49 32.30
N ASP A 438 25.24 23.01 31.80
CA ASP A 438 26.34 23.49 32.65
C ASP A 438 25.72 24.50 33.62
N PRO A 439 25.97 24.38 34.93
CA PRO A 439 25.55 25.39 35.87
C PRO A 439 26.30 26.67 35.53
N VAL A 440 25.58 27.70 35.09
CA VAL A 440 26.12 29.05 35.02
C VAL A 440 26.54 29.41 36.42
N LEU A 441 27.84 29.43 36.66
CA LEU A 441 28.48 29.99 37.83
C LEU A 441 28.21 31.52 37.75
N VAL A 442 27.46 32.03 38.74
CA VAL A 442 27.30 33.43 39.06
C VAL A 442 28.55 33.93 39.80
#